data_0cd9c695d5c51e973a8f2e8a99d644ba
#
_entry.id   0cd9c695d5c51e973a8f2e8a99d644ba
#
_cell.length_a   1.000
_cell.length_b   1.000
_cell.length_c   1.000
_cell.angle_alpha   90.00
_cell.angle_beta   90.00
_cell.angle_gamma   90.00
#
_symmetry.space_group_name_H-M   'P 1'
#
loop_
_entity.id
_entity.type
_entity.pdbx_description
1 polymer ?
#
loop_
_entity_poly.entity_id
_entity_poly.type
_entity_poly.pdbx_seq_one_letter_code
_entity_poly.pdbx_strand_id
1 'polypeptide(L)'
;MAAGEYVSVRSQSDSERAALDLERAELKADNQGEQRELTAIYVSRGLDPALAQQVAEQLMAHDALGAHARDELGITETLSARPIQAAFTSAASFAVGAAMPLLAVAAASGPSLIPVVSGTSLVFLAILGGLAARVGGASVAVGALRVTFWGALAMALTAGVGTLFGAVP
;
A
#
# COMPACT_ATOMS: atom_id res chain seq x y z
N MET A 1 -4.96 7.79 11.08
CA MET A 1 -4.34 6.84 10.15
C MET A 1 -5.22 5.61 9.93
N ALA A 2 -5.50 4.76 10.91
CA ALA A 2 -6.31 3.54 10.70
C ALA A 2 -7.68 3.74 10.02
N ALA A 3 -8.44 4.78 10.41
CA ALA A 3 -9.72 5.11 9.76
C ALA A 3 -9.53 5.55 8.30
N GLY A 4 -8.49 6.35 8.01
CA GLY A 4 -8.17 6.75 6.63
C GLY A 4 -7.75 5.57 5.77
N GLU A 5 -6.95 4.67 6.32
CA GLU A 5 -6.54 3.41 5.66
C GLU A 5 -7.75 2.52 5.38
N TYR A 6 -8.64 2.35 6.37
CA TYR A 6 -9.87 1.60 6.18
C TYR A 6 -10.72 2.16 5.03
N VAL A 7 -10.96 3.47 5.02
CA VAL A 7 -11.77 4.11 3.97
C VAL A 7 -11.13 3.97 2.59
N SER A 8 -9.81 4.18 2.49
CA SER A 8 -9.07 4.05 1.24
C SER A 8 -9.15 2.62 0.68
N VAL A 9 -8.81 1.62 1.49
CA VAL A 9 -8.83 0.21 1.08
C VAL A 9 -10.26 -0.31 0.90
N ARG A 10 -11.24 0.24 1.63
CA ARG A 10 -12.66 -0.07 1.41
C ARG A 10 -13.14 0.45 0.05
N SER A 11 -12.77 1.67 -0.31
CA SER A 11 -13.09 2.24 -1.63
C SER A 11 -12.47 1.40 -2.76
N GLN A 12 -11.24 0.94 -2.58
CA GLN A 12 -10.61 0.01 -3.52
C GLN A 12 -11.41 -1.31 -3.64
N SER A 13 -11.78 -1.92 -2.50
CA SER A 13 -12.60 -3.14 -2.49
C SER A 13 -13.95 -2.96 -3.18
N ASP A 14 -14.58 -1.81 -3.03
CA ASP A 14 -15.86 -1.53 -3.68
C ASP A 14 -15.69 -1.34 -5.19
N SER A 15 -14.59 -0.72 -5.64
CA SER A 15 -14.23 -0.60 -7.07
C SER A 15 -13.92 -1.96 -7.70
N GLU A 16 -13.16 -2.81 -7.01
CA GLU A 16 -12.86 -4.19 -7.46
C GLU A 16 -14.14 -5.01 -7.63
N ARG A 17 -15.07 -4.89 -6.68
CA ARG A 17 -16.38 -5.59 -6.77
C ARG A 17 -17.20 -5.09 -7.94
N ALA A 18 -17.25 -3.78 -8.14
CA ALA A 18 -17.99 -3.18 -9.26
C ALA A 18 -17.42 -3.64 -10.61
N ALA A 19 -16.09 -3.71 -10.75
CA ALA A 19 -15.44 -4.23 -11.94
C ALA A 19 -15.77 -5.71 -12.18
N LEU A 20 -15.72 -6.56 -11.15
CA LEU A 20 -16.09 -7.97 -11.26
C LEU A 20 -17.58 -8.19 -11.57
N ASP A 21 -18.46 -7.32 -11.09
CA ASP A 21 -19.90 -7.42 -11.39
C ASP A 21 -20.19 -7.01 -12.85
N LEU A 22 -19.46 -6.02 -13.37
CA LEU A 22 -19.50 -5.65 -14.80
C LEU A 22 -19.01 -6.82 -15.65
N GLU A 23 -17.85 -7.36 -15.35
CA GLU A 23 -17.25 -8.50 -16.05
C GLU A 23 -18.17 -9.71 -16.12
N ARG A 24 -18.85 -10.03 -15.00
CA ARG A 24 -19.87 -11.08 -14.98
C ARG A 24 -21.04 -10.82 -15.92
N ALA A 25 -21.41 -9.55 -16.10
CA ALA A 25 -22.49 -9.18 -17.00
C ALA A 25 -22.04 -9.31 -18.48
N GLU A 26 -20.81 -8.90 -18.80
CA GLU A 26 -20.19 -8.97 -20.12
C GLU A 26 -20.01 -10.43 -20.55
N LEU A 27 -19.44 -11.28 -19.69
CA LEU A 27 -19.32 -12.72 -19.93
C LEU A 27 -20.65 -13.41 -20.21
N LYS A 28 -21.76 -12.93 -19.61
CA LYS A 28 -23.10 -13.46 -19.89
C LYS A 28 -23.70 -12.92 -21.21
N ALA A 29 -23.35 -11.68 -21.57
CA ALA A 29 -23.90 -11.02 -22.75
C ALA A 29 -23.21 -11.47 -24.05
N ASP A 30 -21.87 -11.56 -24.06
CA ASP A 30 -21.07 -11.94 -25.24
C ASP A 30 -19.82 -12.77 -24.84
N ASN A 31 -20.03 -14.01 -24.47
CA ASN A 31 -18.94 -14.91 -24.10
C ASN A 31 -17.89 -15.10 -25.22
N GLN A 32 -18.30 -14.97 -26.51
CA GLN A 32 -17.35 -15.07 -27.62
C GLN A 32 -16.53 -13.78 -27.79
N GLY A 33 -17.11 -12.64 -27.46
CA GLY A 33 -16.40 -11.35 -27.39
C GLY A 33 -15.30 -11.41 -26.35
N GLU A 34 -15.66 -11.82 -25.16
CA GLU A 34 -14.77 -11.96 -24.03
C GLU A 34 -13.61 -12.96 -24.30
N GLN A 35 -13.90 -14.09 -24.96
CA GLN A 35 -12.85 -15.00 -25.40
C GLN A 35 -11.85 -14.35 -26.36
N ARG A 36 -12.34 -13.51 -27.28
CA ARG A 36 -11.46 -12.76 -28.21
C ARG A 36 -10.62 -11.73 -27.48
N GLU A 37 -11.19 -11.07 -26.47
CA GLU A 37 -10.49 -10.10 -25.65
C GLU A 37 -9.36 -10.77 -24.87
N LEU A 38 -9.65 -11.85 -24.16
CA LEU A 38 -8.63 -12.63 -23.43
C LEU A 38 -7.54 -13.17 -24.38
N THR A 39 -7.92 -13.61 -25.57
CA THR A 39 -6.97 -14.01 -26.63
C THR A 39 -6.06 -12.84 -27.02
N ALA A 40 -6.59 -11.66 -27.21
CA ALA A 40 -5.82 -10.47 -27.58
C ALA A 40 -4.83 -10.07 -26.45
N ILE A 41 -5.23 -10.22 -25.19
CA ILE A 41 -4.34 -10.02 -24.04
C ILE A 41 -3.14 -10.95 -24.12
N TYR A 42 -3.33 -12.24 -24.37
CA TYR A 42 -2.22 -13.19 -24.48
C TYR A 42 -1.33 -12.96 -25.71
N VAL A 43 -1.91 -12.57 -26.84
CA VAL A 43 -1.12 -12.16 -28.03
C VAL A 43 -0.24 -10.94 -27.69
N SER A 44 -0.79 -9.95 -26.99
CA SER A 44 -0.02 -8.77 -26.56
C SER A 44 1.14 -9.11 -25.61
N ARG A 45 1.01 -10.22 -24.88
CA ARG A 45 2.07 -10.77 -24.00
C ARG A 45 3.08 -11.66 -24.75
N GLY A 46 2.94 -11.80 -26.08
CA GLY A 46 3.91 -12.48 -26.94
C GLY A 46 3.57 -13.93 -27.30
N LEU A 47 2.36 -14.43 -27.02
CA LEU A 47 1.94 -15.73 -27.49
C LEU A 47 1.61 -15.69 -29.00
N ASP A 48 1.87 -16.79 -29.69
CA ASP A 48 1.35 -17.01 -31.04
C ASP A 48 -0.20 -16.95 -31.03
N PRO A 49 -0.86 -16.34 -32.03
CA PRO A 49 -2.32 -16.18 -32.04
C PRO A 49 -3.10 -17.49 -31.90
N ALA A 50 -2.64 -18.57 -32.52
CA ALA A 50 -3.31 -19.88 -32.43
C ALA A 50 -3.16 -20.48 -31.02
N LEU A 51 -2.00 -20.32 -30.40
CA LEU A 51 -1.76 -20.76 -29.03
C LEU A 51 -2.55 -19.88 -28.04
N ALA A 52 -2.57 -18.56 -28.22
CA ALA A 52 -3.29 -17.63 -27.38
C ALA A 52 -4.79 -17.95 -27.34
N GLN A 53 -5.38 -18.29 -28.50
CA GLN A 53 -6.78 -18.69 -28.57
C GLN A 53 -7.03 -20.00 -27.77
N GLN A 54 -6.17 -21.01 -27.92
CA GLN A 54 -6.31 -22.27 -27.18
C GLN A 54 -6.17 -22.04 -25.66
N VAL A 55 -5.26 -21.17 -25.23
CA VAL A 55 -5.06 -20.84 -23.81
C VAL A 55 -6.30 -20.11 -23.27
N ALA A 56 -6.81 -19.11 -23.97
CA ALA A 56 -8.01 -18.38 -23.57
C ALA A 56 -9.22 -19.32 -23.43
N GLU A 57 -9.44 -20.21 -24.44
CA GLU A 57 -10.52 -21.19 -24.41
C GLU A 57 -10.44 -22.12 -23.19
N GLN A 58 -9.27 -22.67 -22.90
CA GLN A 58 -9.09 -23.58 -21.77
C GLN A 58 -9.26 -22.87 -20.42
N LEU A 59 -8.76 -21.65 -20.28
CA LEU A 59 -8.90 -20.88 -19.03
C LEU A 59 -10.36 -20.46 -18.80
N MET A 60 -11.05 -20.01 -19.84
CA MET A 60 -12.48 -19.67 -19.74
C MET A 60 -13.34 -20.91 -19.47
N ALA A 61 -13.01 -22.07 -20.00
CA ALA A 61 -13.72 -23.30 -19.71
C ALA A 61 -13.53 -23.74 -18.24
N HIS A 62 -12.41 -23.38 -17.61
CA HIS A 62 -12.12 -23.69 -16.21
C HIS A 62 -12.76 -22.65 -15.26
N ASP A 63 -12.44 -21.36 -15.44
CA ASP A 63 -12.96 -20.24 -14.63
C ASP A 63 -12.85 -18.94 -15.45
N ALA A 64 -13.88 -18.63 -16.22
CA ALA A 64 -13.89 -17.44 -17.10
C ALA A 64 -13.70 -16.16 -16.31
N LEU A 65 -14.49 -15.95 -15.22
CA LEU A 65 -14.40 -14.75 -14.41
C LEU A 65 -13.01 -14.61 -13.74
N GLY A 66 -12.47 -15.69 -13.21
CA GLY A 66 -11.14 -15.67 -12.60
C GLY A 66 -10.01 -15.41 -13.61
N ALA A 67 -10.15 -15.85 -14.86
CA ALA A 67 -9.20 -15.57 -15.93
C ALA A 67 -9.19 -14.07 -16.28
N HIS A 68 -10.36 -13.46 -16.51
CA HIS A 68 -10.49 -12.02 -16.77
C HIS A 68 -10.08 -11.19 -15.57
N ALA A 69 -10.55 -11.53 -14.36
CA ALA A 69 -10.16 -10.84 -13.14
C ALA A 69 -8.65 -10.72 -12.99
N ARG A 70 -7.92 -11.82 -13.27
CA ARG A 70 -6.46 -11.85 -13.13
C ARG A 70 -5.74 -11.17 -14.28
N ASP A 71 -6.14 -11.46 -15.53
CA ASP A 71 -5.33 -11.15 -16.70
C ASP A 71 -5.71 -9.80 -17.34
N GLU A 72 -6.93 -9.35 -17.18
CA GLU A 72 -7.45 -8.07 -17.65
C GLU A 72 -7.51 -7.05 -16.51
N LEU A 73 -8.23 -7.35 -15.42
CA LEU A 73 -8.45 -6.41 -14.32
C LEU A 73 -7.30 -6.36 -13.30
N GLY A 74 -6.37 -7.31 -13.34
CA GLY A 74 -5.25 -7.40 -12.38
C GLY A 74 -5.68 -7.76 -10.96
N ILE A 75 -6.90 -8.27 -10.78
CA ILE A 75 -7.47 -8.65 -9.48
C ILE A 75 -7.09 -10.10 -9.19
N THR A 76 -6.29 -10.32 -8.15
CA THR A 76 -5.91 -11.65 -7.67
C THR A 76 -6.27 -11.82 -6.20
N GLU A 77 -6.43 -13.04 -5.72
CA GLU A 77 -6.71 -13.32 -4.30
C GLU A 77 -5.67 -12.71 -3.35
N THR A 78 -4.41 -12.67 -3.79
CA THR A 78 -3.29 -12.14 -3.01
C THR A 78 -3.24 -10.61 -2.99
N LEU A 79 -3.76 -9.96 -4.03
CA LEU A 79 -3.76 -8.50 -4.18
C LEU A 79 -5.13 -7.88 -3.87
N SER A 80 -6.16 -8.69 -3.58
CA SER A 80 -7.50 -8.19 -3.25
C SER A 80 -7.47 -7.30 -2.00
N ALA A 81 -8.23 -6.22 -2.04
CA ALA A 81 -8.29 -5.24 -0.97
C ALA A 81 -8.89 -5.83 0.33
N ARG A 82 -8.17 -5.68 1.45
CA ARG A 82 -8.57 -6.19 2.78
C ARG A 82 -8.66 -5.05 3.79
N PRO A 83 -9.77 -4.28 3.82
CA PRO A 83 -9.88 -3.04 4.58
C PRO A 83 -9.64 -3.19 6.09
N ILE A 84 -10.20 -4.23 6.69
CA ILE A 84 -10.08 -4.48 8.13
C ILE A 84 -8.63 -4.81 8.49
N GLN A 85 -7.98 -5.69 7.73
CA GLN A 85 -6.58 -6.03 7.94
C GLN A 85 -5.68 -4.80 7.78
N ALA A 86 -5.89 -3.99 6.75
CA ALA A 86 -5.15 -2.76 6.50
C ALA A 86 -5.30 -1.78 7.68
N ALA A 87 -6.53 -1.58 8.18
CA ALA A 87 -6.78 -0.70 9.32
C ALA A 87 -6.07 -1.15 10.60
N PHE A 88 -6.14 -2.44 10.94
CA PHE A 88 -5.45 -2.99 12.10
C PHE A 88 -3.93 -2.90 11.98
N THR A 89 -3.38 -3.23 10.82
CA THR A 89 -1.94 -3.13 10.57
C THR A 89 -1.46 -1.67 10.67
N SER A 90 -2.24 -0.74 10.11
CA SER A 90 -1.98 0.70 10.21
C SER A 90 -2.04 1.20 11.66
N ALA A 91 -3.03 0.77 12.43
CA ALA A 91 -3.16 1.13 13.85
C ALA A 91 -1.98 0.62 14.67
N ALA A 92 -1.61 -0.65 14.49
CA ALA A 92 -0.49 -1.28 15.20
C ALA A 92 0.84 -0.60 14.86
N SER A 93 1.10 -0.37 13.57
CA SER A 93 2.31 0.32 13.11
C SER A 93 2.41 1.74 13.66
N PHE A 94 1.28 2.46 13.68
CA PHE A 94 1.21 3.79 14.26
C PHE A 94 1.46 3.78 15.77
N ALA A 95 0.87 2.84 16.51
CA ALA A 95 1.07 2.72 17.96
C ALA A 95 2.53 2.44 18.30
N VAL A 96 3.19 1.53 17.56
CA VAL A 96 4.63 1.27 17.71
C VAL A 96 5.45 2.52 17.38
N GLY A 97 5.16 3.20 16.27
CA GLY A 97 5.86 4.41 15.86
C GLY A 97 5.72 5.57 16.87
N ALA A 98 4.55 5.72 17.48
CA ALA A 98 4.26 6.77 18.44
C ALA A 98 4.78 6.48 19.87
N ALA A 99 5.04 5.20 20.21
CA ALA A 99 5.45 4.81 21.57
C ALA A 99 6.73 5.52 22.00
N MET A 100 7.75 5.56 21.14
CA MET A 100 9.06 6.12 21.48
C MET A 100 9.02 7.63 21.77
N PRO A 101 8.45 8.49 20.91
CA PRO A 101 8.31 9.92 21.25
C PRO A 101 7.46 10.16 22.48
N LEU A 102 6.41 9.38 22.74
CA LEU A 102 5.59 9.51 23.95
C LEU A 102 6.38 9.14 25.22
N LEU A 103 7.18 8.08 25.18
CA LEU A 103 8.09 7.72 26.28
C LEU A 103 9.15 8.80 26.51
N ALA A 104 9.68 9.38 25.44
CA ALA A 104 10.65 10.48 25.55
C ALA A 104 10.01 11.72 26.19
N VAL A 105 8.76 12.06 25.85
CA VAL A 105 8.01 13.16 26.49
C VAL A 105 7.78 12.87 27.99
N ALA A 106 7.46 11.63 28.35
CA ALA A 106 7.23 11.26 29.75
C ALA A 106 8.52 11.29 30.58
N ALA A 107 9.68 11.07 29.95
CA ALA A 107 10.99 11.03 30.63
C ALA A 107 11.73 12.37 30.66
N ALA A 108 11.44 13.29 29.72
CA ALA A 108 12.13 14.57 29.60
C ALA A 108 11.23 15.73 30.06
N SER A 109 11.83 16.81 30.57
CA SER A 109 11.12 18.00 31.01
C SER A 109 11.95 19.27 30.81
N GLY A 110 11.28 20.41 30.77
CA GLY A 110 11.93 21.71 30.61
C GLY A 110 12.62 21.91 29.26
N PRO A 111 13.73 22.65 29.21
CA PRO A 111 14.40 23.00 27.93
C PRO A 111 14.95 21.83 27.14
N SER A 112 15.15 20.67 27.78
CA SER A 112 15.67 19.46 27.12
C SER A 112 14.59 18.66 26.36
N LEU A 113 13.32 18.98 26.55
CA LEU A 113 12.21 18.22 25.98
C LEU A 113 12.29 18.10 24.44
N ILE A 114 12.36 19.24 23.74
CA ILE A 114 12.38 19.27 22.28
C ILE A 114 13.59 18.52 21.71
N PRO A 115 14.85 18.80 22.14
CA PRO A 115 15.99 18.09 21.57
C PRO A 115 15.98 16.58 21.89
N VAL A 116 15.52 16.17 23.07
CA VAL A 116 15.43 14.75 23.44
C VAL A 116 14.38 14.03 22.59
N VAL A 117 13.18 14.60 22.48
CA VAL A 117 12.11 14.00 21.65
C VAL A 117 12.52 13.93 20.17
N SER A 118 13.10 15.00 19.64
CA SER A 118 13.53 15.04 18.23
C SER A 118 14.66 14.02 17.97
N GLY A 119 15.68 14.00 18.83
CA GLY A 119 16.83 13.09 18.69
C GLY A 119 16.42 11.61 18.80
N THR A 120 15.64 11.26 19.82
CA THR A 120 15.15 9.88 19.99
C THR A 120 14.22 9.46 18.87
N SER A 121 13.37 10.34 18.37
CA SER A 121 12.48 10.09 17.22
C SER A 121 13.29 9.80 15.95
N LEU A 122 14.34 10.57 15.65
CA LEU A 122 15.21 10.33 14.50
C LEU A 122 15.94 8.98 14.59
N VAL A 123 16.47 8.64 15.74
CA VAL A 123 17.10 7.32 15.97
C VAL A 123 16.09 6.20 15.75
N PHE A 124 14.88 6.34 16.29
CA PHE A 124 13.83 5.34 16.15
C PHE A 124 13.35 5.21 14.70
N LEU A 125 13.21 6.31 13.96
CA LEU A 125 12.91 6.31 12.54
C LEU A 125 14.00 5.58 11.72
N ALA A 126 15.27 5.77 12.06
CA ALA A 126 16.37 5.04 11.41
C ALA A 126 16.25 3.52 11.64
N ILE A 127 15.96 3.11 12.88
CA ILE A 127 15.76 1.69 13.24
C ILE A 127 14.56 1.12 12.47
N LEU A 128 13.40 1.77 12.52
CA LEU A 128 12.20 1.29 11.84
C LEU A 128 12.38 1.25 10.32
N GLY A 129 13.01 2.28 9.73
CA GLY A 129 13.31 2.32 8.30
C GLY A 129 14.27 1.21 7.86
N GLY A 130 15.28 0.92 8.69
CA GLY A 130 16.21 -0.18 8.47
C GLY A 130 15.54 -1.56 8.60
N LEU A 131 14.69 -1.75 9.60
CA LEU A 131 13.93 -3.00 9.80
C LEU A 131 12.95 -3.24 8.64
N ALA A 132 12.21 -2.21 8.23
CA ALA A 132 11.29 -2.30 7.10
C ALA A 132 12.01 -2.67 5.81
N ALA A 133 13.16 -2.04 5.54
CA ALA A 133 14.00 -2.37 4.38
C ALA A 133 14.51 -3.82 4.44
N ARG A 134 14.92 -4.28 5.61
CA ARG A 134 15.39 -5.68 5.82
C ARG A 134 14.28 -6.70 5.53
N VAL A 135 13.08 -6.46 6.04
CA VAL A 135 11.91 -7.32 5.81
C VAL A 135 11.52 -7.32 4.33
N GLY A 136 11.59 -6.16 3.68
CA GLY A 136 11.32 -6.02 2.24
C GLY A 136 12.46 -6.46 1.31
N GLY A 137 13.56 -7.03 1.83
CA GLY A 137 14.71 -7.47 1.02
C GLY A 137 15.53 -6.34 0.41
N ALA A 138 15.36 -5.09 0.90
CA ALA A 138 16.08 -3.91 0.41
C ALA A 138 17.30 -3.57 1.29
N SER A 139 18.13 -2.63 0.82
CA SER A 139 19.29 -2.15 1.58
C SER A 139 18.86 -1.43 2.86
N VAL A 140 19.29 -1.97 3.99
CA VAL A 140 19.01 -1.43 5.35
C VAL A 140 19.48 0.02 5.49
N ALA A 141 20.69 0.33 5.00
CA ALA A 141 21.24 1.68 5.08
C ALA A 141 20.41 2.69 4.28
N VAL A 142 19.98 2.32 3.07
CA VAL A 142 19.13 3.18 2.21
C VAL A 142 17.76 3.37 2.84
N GLY A 143 17.16 2.32 3.39
CA GLY A 143 15.87 2.40 4.09
C GLY A 143 15.93 3.30 5.32
N ALA A 144 16.93 3.11 6.17
CA ALA A 144 17.18 3.94 7.34
C ALA A 144 17.37 5.43 6.97
N LEU A 145 18.29 5.72 6.05
CA LEU A 145 18.56 7.09 5.60
C LEU A 145 17.34 7.77 5.01
N ARG A 146 16.58 7.08 4.16
CA ARG A 146 15.37 7.62 3.53
C ARG A 146 14.33 8.01 4.56
N VAL A 147 14.01 7.12 5.50
CA VAL A 147 12.98 7.38 6.52
C VAL A 147 13.42 8.50 7.47
N THR A 148 14.69 8.47 7.91
CA THR A 148 15.25 9.51 8.78
C THR A 148 15.29 10.87 8.10
N PHE A 149 15.69 10.95 6.83
CA PHE A 149 15.74 12.20 6.08
C PHE A 149 14.36 12.85 5.96
N TRP A 150 13.35 12.10 5.53
CA TRP A 150 11.99 12.63 5.41
C TRP A 150 11.37 12.96 6.76
N GLY A 151 11.66 12.19 7.80
CA GLY A 151 11.25 12.49 9.17
C GLY A 151 11.88 13.77 9.71
N ALA A 152 13.19 13.96 9.50
CA ALA A 152 13.89 15.19 9.88
C ALA A 152 13.34 16.41 9.14
N LEU A 153 13.09 16.28 7.83
CA LEU A 153 12.51 17.34 7.03
C LEU A 153 11.10 17.73 7.52
N ALA A 154 10.25 16.74 7.81
CA ALA A 154 8.91 16.96 8.34
C ALA A 154 8.96 17.69 9.70
N MET A 155 9.86 17.28 10.61
CA MET A 155 10.06 17.96 11.90
C MET A 155 10.56 19.39 11.72
N ALA A 156 11.51 19.63 10.82
CA ALA A 156 12.04 20.96 10.54
C ALA A 156 10.96 21.90 9.97
N LEU A 157 10.15 21.40 9.03
CA LEU A 157 9.03 22.17 8.47
C LEU A 157 7.97 22.50 9.54
N THR A 158 7.63 21.51 10.37
CA THR A 158 6.67 21.72 11.48
C THR A 158 7.19 22.73 12.47
N ALA A 159 8.47 22.67 12.86
CA ALA A 159 9.11 23.63 13.74
C ALA A 159 9.12 25.03 13.11
N GLY A 160 9.45 25.14 11.81
CA GLY A 160 9.43 26.41 11.08
C GLY A 160 8.03 27.04 11.05
N VAL A 161 6.99 26.25 10.81
CA VAL A 161 5.60 26.73 10.90
C VAL A 161 5.26 27.14 12.35
N GLY A 162 5.67 26.32 13.34
CA GLY A 162 5.44 26.64 14.76
C GLY A 162 6.06 27.99 15.18
N THR A 163 7.27 28.30 14.71
CA THR A 163 7.89 29.62 14.98
C THR A 163 7.15 30.79 14.34
N LEU A 164 6.62 30.62 13.12
CA LEU A 164 5.84 31.64 12.43
C LEU A 164 4.54 32.02 13.17
N PHE A 165 3.94 31.05 13.85
CA PHE A 165 2.69 31.26 14.62
C PHE A 165 2.92 31.42 16.12
N GLY A 166 4.17 31.59 16.58
CA GLY A 166 4.49 31.80 18.00
C GLY A 166 4.18 30.59 18.90
N ALA A 167 4.07 29.40 18.32
CA ALA A 167 3.78 28.16 19.04
C ALA A 167 5.05 27.48 19.61
N VAL A 168 6.23 27.93 19.20
CA VAL A 168 7.54 27.48 19.70
C VAL A 168 8.29 28.68 20.25
N PRO A 169 8.77 28.65 21.53
CA PRO A 169 9.55 29.71 22.11
C PRO A 169 10.93 29.88 21.47
#